data_02aab628db75de824e41317bb3ca71e5
#
_entry.id   02aab628db75de824e41317bb3ca71e5
#
_cell.length_a   1.000
_cell.length_b   1.000
_cell.length_c   1.000
_cell.angle_alpha   90.00
_cell.angle_beta   90.00
_cell.angle_gamma   90.00
#
_symmetry.space_group_name_H-M   'P 1'
#
loop_
_entity.id
_entity.type
_entity.pdbx_description
1 polymer ?
#
loop_
_entity_poly.entity_id
_entity_poly.type
_entity_poly.pdbx_seq_one_letter_code
_entity_poly.pdbx_strand_id
1 'polypeptide(L)'
;MIAAGDEPVRIAADEQSGAPVCVEIMTGAPFPTSVSGDELDCCVRNEDVTVIVDETSNRRYIQVFKPAKARQNRRFAGSDFKKSDILVDAGEVVHPGHILSVASVGITEIAVMRKPRVAVVSTGSELLPPGLDQSPLHRISDANGPYLTATLESCGAAVDFLGIVHDHAEPLKQALSSILRKGYDVIITSGAVSAGRFDLIPAVIRRLNARVVFHKVAMRPGHPVLFAQILDSSSSDGQPGRETAFFGLPGNPVASAACLRFSVLPYLKYLQLQRPDDPSHAYLLPPDDVETSTTKEHPVVSTFRGDMDVFRPALVRGSSGHVQVKLIQDHSPGKIKPFLHSNCWIHIHRGVSELKAGDIVDIYPSH
;
A
#
# COMPACT_ATOMS: atom_id res chain seq x y z
N MET A 1 40.46 7.42 1.67
CA MET A 1 39.92 8.48 2.57
C MET A 1 40.20 8.06 3.98
N ILE A 2 40.92 8.87 4.72
CA ILE A 2 41.27 8.65 6.11
C ILE A 2 40.19 9.41 6.92
N ALA A 3 39.58 8.79 7.92
CA ALA A 3 38.65 9.47 8.79
C ALA A 3 39.41 10.51 9.61
N ALA A 4 39.27 11.77 9.28
CA ALA A 4 39.80 12.88 10.07
C ALA A 4 38.71 13.39 11.03
N GLY A 5 39.15 13.93 12.16
CA GLY A 5 38.29 14.76 13.00
C GLY A 5 37.79 16.02 12.27
N ASP A 6 37.12 16.91 12.95
CA ASP A 6 36.38 18.06 12.38
C ASP A 6 37.20 19.07 11.55
N GLU A 7 38.52 18.93 11.46
CA GLU A 7 39.38 19.78 10.61
C GLU A 7 40.24 18.94 9.63
N PRO A 8 40.39 19.38 8.35
CA PRO A 8 41.23 18.72 7.39
C PRO A 8 42.71 18.78 7.84
N VAL A 9 43.31 17.59 8.05
CA VAL A 9 44.71 17.49 8.43
C VAL A 9 45.57 17.73 7.21
N ARG A 10 46.35 18.78 7.20
CA ARG A 10 47.38 19.03 6.19
C ARG A 10 48.49 17.99 6.30
N ILE A 11 48.73 17.26 5.23
CA ILE A 11 49.95 16.51 5.05
C ILE A 11 50.93 17.49 4.39
N ALA A 12 51.89 17.97 5.15
CA ALA A 12 52.74 19.08 4.74
C ALA A 12 53.54 18.73 3.48
N ALA A 13 53.61 19.66 2.51
CA ALA A 13 54.62 19.66 1.51
C ALA A 13 55.99 19.85 2.20
N ASP A 14 56.99 19.16 1.73
CA ASP A 14 58.37 19.51 2.01
C ASP A 14 58.69 20.71 1.11
N GLU A 15 58.77 21.90 1.69
CA GLU A 15 59.14 23.14 0.97
C GLU A 15 60.52 23.06 0.31
N GLN A 16 61.36 22.12 0.73
CA GLN A 16 62.68 21.90 0.16
C GLN A 16 62.69 20.90 -1.00
N SER A 17 61.72 19.96 -1.06
CA SER A 17 61.62 18.94 -2.11
C SER A 17 60.70 19.29 -3.27
N GLY A 18 59.87 20.33 -3.15
CA GLY A 18 58.85 20.66 -4.15
C GLY A 18 57.74 19.61 -4.28
N ALA A 19 57.56 18.73 -3.29
CA ALA A 19 56.51 17.71 -3.30
C ALA A 19 55.10 18.33 -3.20
N PRO A 20 54.13 17.82 -3.96
CA PRO A 20 52.76 18.34 -3.94
C PRO A 20 52.11 18.13 -2.57
N VAL A 21 51.27 19.08 -2.17
CA VAL A 21 50.47 19.00 -0.93
C VAL A 21 49.27 18.14 -1.13
N CYS A 22 48.93 17.32 -0.15
CA CYS A 22 47.63 16.63 -0.09
C CYS A 22 46.87 16.96 1.19
N VAL A 23 45.55 16.81 1.14
CA VAL A 23 44.61 17.06 2.25
C VAL A 23 43.89 15.79 2.57
N GLU A 24 43.87 15.41 3.83
CA GLU A 24 43.10 14.29 4.31
C GLU A 24 41.61 14.73 4.44
N ILE A 25 40.72 14.00 3.78
CA ILE A 25 39.30 14.28 3.81
C ILE A 25 38.47 13.02 4.12
N MET A 26 37.34 13.19 4.74
CA MET A 26 36.39 12.09 4.98
C MET A 26 35.53 11.78 3.75
N THR A 27 34.97 10.58 3.71
CA THR A 27 33.94 10.22 2.73
C THR A 27 32.72 11.14 2.95
N GLY A 28 32.25 11.80 1.88
CA GLY A 28 31.13 12.72 1.93
C GLY A 28 31.50 14.15 2.35
N ALA A 29 32.74 14.41 2.74
CA ALA A 29 33.17 15.78 3.03
C ALA A 29 33.18 16.65 1.75
N PRO A 30 32.97 17.97 1.88
CA PRO A 30 33.15 18.91 0.78
C PRO A 30 34.55 18.77 0.19
N PHE A 31 34.65 18.71 -1.13
CA PHE A 31 35.93 18.63 -1.78
C PHE A 31 36.68 19.98 -1.66
N PRO A 32 37.90 20.02 -1.13
CA PRO A 32 38.64 21.25 -0.98
C PRO A 32 38.94 21.88 -2.36
N THR A 33 38.79 23.19 -2.45
CA THR A 33 38.95 23.91 -3.73
C THR A 33 40.41 24.31 -3.97
N SER A 34 41.14 24.60 -2.89
CA SER A 34 42.56 24.99 -2.98
C SER A 34 43.27 24.81 -1.64
N VAL A 35 44.56 24.51 -1.67
CA VAL A 35 45.45 24.56 -0.50
C VAL A 35 46.73 25.30 -0.90
N SER A 36 47.04 26.39 -0.22
CA SER A 36 48.27 27.18 -0.49
C SER A 36 48.43 27.63 -1.94
N GLY A 37 47.31 27.87 -2.67
CA GLY A 37 47.35 28.27 -4.09
C GLY A 37 47.31 27.10 -5.09
N ASP A 38 47.49 25.86 -4.64
CA ASP A 38 47.45 24.68 -5.50
C ASP A 38 45.98 24.22 -5.69
N GLU A 39 45.60 23.92 -6.93
CA GLU A 39 44.32 23.33 -7.25
C GLU A 39 44.31 21.84 -6.95
N LEU A 40 43.34 21.38 -6.15
CA LEU A 40 43.11 19.98 -5.88
C LEU A 40 42.03 19.45 -6.85
N ASP A 41 42.34 18.41 -7.63
CA ASP A 41 41.41 17.92 -8.67
C ASP A 41 40.96 16.48 -8.50
N CYS A 42 41.67 15.67 -7.68
CA CYS A 42 41.36 14.26 -7.48
C CYS A 42 41.48 13.83 -6.03
N CYS A 43 40.84 12.71 -5.67
CA CYS A 43 40.97 12.08 -4.38
C CYS A 43 41.47 10.64 -4.54
N VAL A 44 42.52 10.28 -3.79
CA VAL A 44 43.05 8.92 -3.74
C VAL A 44 42.53 8.24 -2.47
N ARG A 45 42.08 7.00 -2.59
CA ARG A 45 41.55 6.25 -1.46
C ARG A 45 42.69 5.87 -0.51
N ASN A 46 42.38 5.73 0.77
CA ASN A 46 43.34 5.33 1.80
C ASN A 46 43.97 3.97 1.52
N GLU A 47 43.24 3.05 0.91
CA GLU A 47 43.69 1.71 0.55
C GLU A 47 44.73 1.73 -0.61
N ASP A 48 44.80 2.82 -1.36
CA ASP A 48 45.70 3.00 -2.50
C ASP A 48 46.98 3.81 -2.15
N VAL A 49 47.17 4.12 -0.86
CA VAL A 49 48.35 4.88 -0.37
C VAL A 49 48.96 4.24 0.86
N THR A 50 50.22 4.51 1.11
CA THR A 50 50.90 4.23 2.40
C THR A 50 51.23 5.56 3.08
N VAL A 51 50.83 5.70 4.34
CA VAL A 51 51.22 6.85 5.15
C VAL A 51 52.57 6.58 5.79
N ILE A 52 53.52 7.49 5.59
CA ILE A 52 54.89 7.46 6.15
C ILE A 52 54.98 8.64 7.14
N VAL A 53 55.38 8.35 8.37
CA VAL A 53 55.61 9.38 9.39
C VAL A 53 57.12 9.51 9.58
N ASP A 54 57.65 10.70 9.39
CA ASP A 54 59.03 11.02 9.72
C ASP A 54 59.10 11.34 11.23
N GLU A 55 59.69 10.42 11.98
CA GLU A 55 59.83 10.54 13.45
C GLU A 55 60.68 11.75 13.90
N THR A 56 61.57 12.24 13.04
CA THR A 56 62.45 13.38 13.37
C THR A 56 61.74 14.71 13.23
N SER A 57 60.93 14.89 12.23
CA SER A 57 60.22 16.14 11.93
C SER A 57 58.72 16.10 12.33
N ASN A 58 58.19 14.95 12.76
CA ASN A 58 56.78 14.66 12.98
C ASN A 58 55.89 15.02 11.76
N ARG A 59 56.48 14.96 10.56
CA ARG A 59 55.77 15.19 9.30
C ARG A 59 55.19 13.90 8.77
N ARG A 60 54.02 13.98 8.16
CA ARG A 60 53.33 12.86 7.53
C ARG A 60 53.43 13.00 6.02
N TYR A 61 53.80 11.93 5.35
CA TYR A 61 53.87 11.82 3.89
C TYR A 61 52.96 10.69 3.43
N ILE A 62 52.50 10.76 2.20
CA ILE A 62 51.81 9.64 1.55
C ILE A 62 52.62 9.16 0.36
N GLN A 63 52.75 7.86 0.22
CA GLN A 63 53.28 7.20 -0.97
C GLN A 63 52.11 6.68 -1.80
N VAL A 64 51.98 7.17 -3.03
CA VAL A 64 50.94 6.75 -3.98
C VAL A 64 51.58 5.75 -4.94
N PHE A 65 50.97 4.54 -5.05
CA PHE A 65 51.53 3.47 -5.88
C PHE A 65 51.12 3.53 -7.36
N LYS A 66 50.07 4.27 -7.67
CA LYS A 66 49.56 4.44 -9.03
C LYS A 66 49.25 5.90 -9.29
N PRO A 67 49.54 6.40 -10.52
CA PRO A 67 49.17 7.76 -10.87
C PRO A 67 47.69 8.00 -10.68
N ALA A 68 47.33 9.06 -9.96
CA ALA A 68 45.94 9.50 -9.85
C ALA A 68 45.48 10.08 -11.18
N LYS A 69 44.24 9.83 -11.54
CA LYS A 69 43.61 10.42 -12.73
C LYS A 69 42.93 11.71 -12.34
N ALA A 70 42.95 12.69 -13.22
CA ALA A 70 42.19 13.93 -13.04
C ALA A 70 40.73 13.61 -12.71
N ARG A 71 40.15 14.29 -11.71
CA ARG A 71 38.76 14.13 -11.24
C ARG A 71 38.43 12.77 -10.62
N GLN A 72 39.43 11.93 -10.35
CA GLN A 72 39.25 10.62 -9.73
C GLN A 72 38.59 10.76 -8.35
N ASN A 73 37.57 9.95 -8.07
CA ASN A 73 36.80 9.89 -6.82
C ASN A 73 36.18 11.25 -6.35
N ARG A 74 36.07 12.21 -7.26
CA ARG A 74 35.42 13.51 -7.01
C ARG A 74 33.97 13.50 -7.54
N ARG A 75 33.01 13.81 -6.68
CA ARG A 75 31.62 14.12 -7.09
C ARG A 75 31.51 15.62 -7.38
N PHE A 76 30.95 15.94 -8.53
CA PHE A 76 30.66 17.33 -8.90
C PHE A 76 29.23 17.71 -8.50
N ALA A 77 29.01 18.99 -8.25
CA ALA A 77 27.68 19.52 -8.04
C ALA A 77 26.78 19.16 -9.25
N GLY A 78 25.58 18.67 -8.98
CA GLY A 78 24.64 18.24 -10.01
C GLY A 78 24.94 16.88 -10.66
N SER A 79 25.92 16.08 -10.13
CA SER A 79 26.17 14.73 -10.64
C SER A 79 25.13 13.72 -10.13
N ASP A 80 24.39 14.05 -9.10
CA ASP A 80 23.29 13.25 -8.53
C ASP A 80 21.97 13.97 -8.78
N PHE A 81 21.73 15.07 -8.07
CA PHE A 81 20.58 15.94 -8.31
C PHE A 81 21.02 17.31 -8.80
N LYS A 82 20.25 17.87 -9.75
CA LYS A 82 20.42 19.23 -10.25
C LYS A 82 19.32 20.12 -9.71
N LYS A 83 19.57 21.43 -9.73
CA LYS A 83 18.52 22.40 -9.45
C LYS A 83 17.34 22.21 -10.40
N SER A 84 16.14 22.14 -9.87
CA SER A 84 14.87 21.91 -10.57
C SER A 84 14.60 20.46 -10.96
N ASP A 85 15.40 19.49 -10.54
CA ASP A 85 15.01 18.09 -10.66
C ASP A 85 13.76 17.82 -9.79
N ILE A 86 12.82 17.08 -10.33
CA ILE A 86 11.63 16.64 -9.58
C ILE A 86 12.02 15.38 -8.82
N LEU A 87 11.88 15.40 -7.51
CA LEU A 87 12.22 14.26 -6.63
C LEU A 87 11.02 13.35 -6.38
N VAL A 88 9.81 13.92 -6.40
CA VAL A 88 8.53 13.22 -6.21
C VAL A 88 7.49 13.93 -7.07
N ASP A 89 6.84 13.23 -7.96
CA ASP A 89 5.76 13.79 -8.76
C ASP A 89 4.45 13.92 -7.96
N ALA A 90 3.63 14.88 -8.34
CA ALA A 90 2.31 15.05 -7.75
C ALA A 90 1.44 13.81 -8.04
N GLY A 91 0.82 13.24 -6.99
CA GLY A 91 0.00 12.02 -7.09
C GLY A 91 0.77 10.72 -6.85
N GLU A 92 2.08 10.76 -6.70
CA GLU A 92 2.85 9.60 -6.29
C GLU A 92 2.70 9.29 -4.80
N VAL A 93 2.78 8.00 -4.46
CA VAL A 93 2.84 7.55 -3.07
C VAL A 93 4.27 7.71 -2.57
N VAL A 94 4.45 8.47 -1.50
CA VAL A 94 5.77 8.67 -0.90
C VAL A 94 6.26 7.35 -0.28
N HIS A 95 7.37 6.85 -0.76
CA HIS A 95 8.01 5.63 -0.28
C HIS A 95 9.43 5.93 0.27
N PRO A 96 10.10 4.98 0.95
CA PRO A 96 11.41 5.22 1.58
C PRO A 96 12.49 5.78 0.65
N GLY A 97 12.49 5.42 -0.63
CA GLY A 97 13.43 5.97 -1.62
C GLY A 97 13.22 7.46 -1.87
N HIS A 98 11.97 7.93 -1.89
CA HIS A 98 11.66 9.37 -1.97
C HIS A 98 12.16 10.12 -0.74
N ILE A 99 11.97 9.54 0.46
CA ILE A 99 12.47 10.14 1.71
C ILE A 99 13.99 10.28 1.67
N LEU A 100 14.71 9.26 1.19
CA LEU A 100 16.17 9.33 1.03
C LEU A 100 16.58 10.49 0.12
N SER A 101 15.93 10.64 -1.03
CA SER A 101 16.21 11.70 -2.01
C SER A 101 15.92 13.09 -1.45
N VAL A 102 14.71 13.27 -0.89
CA VAL A 102 14.27 14.55 -0.30
C VAL A 102 15.18 14.97 0.84
N ALA A 103 15.51 14.04 1.76
CA ALA A 103 16.41 14.30 2.88
C ALA A 103 17.84 14.65 2.43
N SER A 104 18.34 14.00 1.37
CA SER A 104 19.70 14.22 0.87
C SER A 104 19.94 15.65 0.34
N VAL A 105 18.86 16.32 -0.08
CA VAL A 105 18.91 17.71 -0.54
C VAL A 105 18.45 18.71 0.54
N GLY A 106 18.25 18.25 1.79
CA GLY A 106 17.92 19.10 2.94
C GLY A 106 16.46 19.53 3.03
N ILE A 107 15.54 18.92 2.27
CA ILE A 107 14.10 19.18 2.38
C ILE A 107 13.55 18.39 3.56
N THR A 108 12.92 19.07 4.53
CA THR A 108 12.37 18.48 5.76
C THR A 108 10.86 18.32 5.74
N GLU A 109 10.15 19.01 4.86
CA GLU A 109 8.70 19.00 4.77
C GLU A 109 8.24 18.97 3.32
N ILE A 110 7.27 18.11 3.03
CA ILE A 110 6.59 18.03 1.72
C ILE A 110 5.08 18.06 1.92
N ALA A 111 4.36 18.70 1.01
CA ALA A 111 2.91 18.70 1.02
C ALA A 111 2.38 17.35 0.53
N VAL A 112 1.53 16.70 1.33
CA VAL A 112 0.90 15.43 0.99
C VAL A 112 -0.62 15.49 1.18
N MET A 113 -1.34 14.61 0.49
CA MET A 113 -2.77 14.43 0.76
C MET A 113 -2.96 13.86 2.18
N ARG A 114 -3.94 14.39 2.91
CA ARG A 114 -4.31 13.79 4.20
C ARG A 114 -4.89 12.41 4.02
N LYS A 115 -4.72 11.56 5.00
CA LYS A 115 -5.37 10.24 5.03
C LYS A 115 -6.88 10.40 5.06
N PRO A 116 -7.66 9.66 4.22
CA PRO A 116 -9.10 9.62 4.33
C PRO A 116 -9.51 9.10 5.72
N ARG A 117 -10.48 9.77 6.34
CA ARG A 117 -11.05 9.34 7.61
C ARG A 117 -12.22 8.38 7.36
N VAL A 118 -12.11 7.17 7.87
CA VAL A 118 -13.09 6.09 7.62
C VAL A 118 -13.69 5.62 8.94
N ALA A 119 -15.01 5.56 9.00
CA ALA A 119 -15.74 4.92 10.10
C ALA A 119 -16.20 3.51 9.66
N VAL A 120 -15.89 2.50 10.47
CA VAL A 120 -16.36 1.13 10.26
C VAL A 120 -17.35 0.74 11.37
N VAL A 121 -18.48 0.17 10.98
CA VAL A 121 -19.54 -0.29 11.89
C VAL A 121 -19.97 -1.69 11.47
N SER A 122 -19.96 -2.63 12.39
CA SER A 122 -20.58 -3.95 12.18
C SER A 122 -22.06 -3.89 12.57
N THR A 123 -22.94 -4.52 11.77
CA THR A 123 -24.38 -4.57 12.06
C THR A 123 -24.86 -6.01 12.14
N GLY A 124 -25.58 -6.33 13.20
CA GLY A 124 -26.16 -7.65 13.43
C GLY A 124 -26.41 -7.91 14.91
N SER A 125 -27.61 -8.36 15.24
CA SER A 125 -27.96 -8.72 16.63
C SER A 125 -27.34 -10.04 17.07
N GLU A 126 -26.85 -10.84 16.12
CA GLU A 126 -26.11 -12.09 16.34
C GLU A 126 -24.63 -11.86 16.70
N LEU A 127 -24.09 -10.64 16.46
CA LEU A 127 -22.68 -10.36 16.63
C LEU A 127 -22.30 -10.09 18.08
N LEU A 128 -21.11 -10.56 18.44
CA LEU A 128 -20.42 -10.26 19.69
C LEU A 128 -19.10 -9.56 19.44
N PRO A 129 -18.69 -8.63 20.31
CA PRO A 129 -17.33 -8.11 20.29
C PRO A 129 -16.29 -9.24 20.42
N PRO A 130 -15.14 -9.12 19.74
CA PRO A 130 -14.06 -10.09 19.91
C PRO A 130 -13.60 -10.16 21.37
N GLY A 131 -13.25 -11.38 21.85
CA GLY A 131 -12.65 -11.59 23.17
C GLY A 131 -13.64 -11.90 24.31
N LEU A 132 -14.91 -12.05 24.02
CA LEU A 132 -15.85 -12.58 25.02
C LEU A 132 -15.77 -14.11 25.09
N ASP A 133 -15.34 -14.64 26.27
CA ASP A 133 -15.09 -16.08 26.50
C ASP A 133 -16.34 -16.98 26.47
N GLN A 134 -17.53 -16.42 26.60
CA GLN A 134 -18.77 -17.17 26.59
C GLN A 134 -19.72 -16.58 25.56
N SER A 135 -19.71 -17.15 24.36
CA SER A 135 -20.75 -16.87 23.37
C SER A 135 -22.07 -17.51 23.83
N PRO A 136 -23.13 -16.74 24.10
CA PRO A 136 -24.46 -17.32 24.24
C PRO A 136 -24.80 -18.12 22.99
N LEU A 137 -25.55 -19.23 23.16
CA LEU A 137 -26.09 -19.99 22.04
C LEU A 137 -26.69 -19.04 20.99
N HIS A 138 -26.28 -19.18 19.71
CA HIS A 138 -26.72 -18.40 18.56
C HIS A 138 -26.02 -17.04 18.32
N ARG A 139 -24.93 -16.71 19.01
CA ARG A 139 -24.11 -15.53 18.69
C ARG A 139 -22.76 -15.91 18.13
N ILE A 140 -22.21 -15.04 17.27
CA ILE A 140 -20.91 -15.23 16.60
C ILE A 140 -20.01 -14.01 16.84
N SER A 141 -18.71 -14.24 16.94
CA SER A 141 -17.74 -13.14 17.04
C SER A 141 -17.71 -12.31 15.75
N ASP A 142 -17.66 -11.00 15.88
CA ASP A 142 -17.46 -10.11 14.75
C ASP A 142 -16.07 -10.28 14.15
N ALA A 143 -16.01 -10.82 12.94
CA ALA A 143 -14.78 -10.96 12.16
C ALA A 143 -14.60 -9.84 11.13
N ASN A 144 -15.70 -9.25 10.66
CA ASN A 144 -15.68 -8.26 9.59
C ASN A 144 -15.12 -6.92 10.07
N GLY A 145 -15.55 -6.42 11.22
CA GLY A 145 -15.09 -5.14 11.76
C GLY A 145 -13.57 -5.07 11.88
N PRO A 146 -12.91 -6.00 12.62
CA PRO A 146 -11.44 -6.06 12.70
C PRO A 146 -10.74 -6.22 11.34
N TYR A 147 -11.27 -7.09 10.45
CA TYR A 147 -10.69 -7.30 9.13
C TYR A 147 -10.73 -6.04 8.27
N LEU A 148 -11.90 -5.39 8.19
CA LEU A 148 -12.08 -4.16 7.43
C LEU A 148 -11.16 -3.05 7.96
N THR A 149 -11.09 -2.88 9.28
CA THR A 149 -10.23 -1.89 9.92
C THR A 149 -8.76 -2.10 9.56
N ALA A 150 -8.23 -3.30 9.80
CA ALA A 150 -6.83 -3.62 9.51
C ALA A 150 -6.47 -3.43 8.03
N THR A 151 -7.35 -3.84 7.11
CA THR A 151 -7.12 -3.69 5.67
C THR A 151 -7.13 -2.22 5.25
N LEU A 152 -8.08 -1.42 5.73
CA LEU A 152 -8.17 0.00 5.40
C LEU A 152 -6.98 0.80 5.94
N GLU A 153 -6.52 0.50 7.14
CA GLU A 153 -5.30 1.10 7.72
C GLU A 153 -4.06 0.77 6.89
N SER A 154 -3.91 -0.49 6.45
CA SER A 154 -2.80 -0.90 5.58
C SER A 154 -2.82 -0.20 4.22
N CYS A 155 -4.01 0.24 3.77
CA CYS A 155 -4.19 1.03 2.55
C CYS A 155 -4.10 2.55 2.76
N GLY A 156 -3.62 2.99 3.93
CA GLY A 156 -3.32 4.40 4.20
C GLY A 156 -4.51 5.24 4.65
N ALA A 157 -5.63 4.64 5.09
CA ALA A 157 -6.72 5.36 5.72
C ALA A 157 -6.50 5.59 7.24
N ALA A 158 -7.15 6.59 7.79
CA ALA A 158 -7.31 6.77 9.24
C ALA A 158 -8.67 6.18 9.63
N VAL A 159 -8.67 5.07 10.37
CA VAL A 159 -9.88 4.26 10.58
C VAL A 159 -10.30 4.26 12.04
N ASP A 160 -11.59 4.48 12.27
CA ASP A 160 -12.23 4.30 13.56
C ASP A 160 -13.23 3.14 13.47
N PHE A 161 -12.95 2.02 14.15
CA PHE A 161 -13.93 0.97 14.35
C PHE A 161 -14.87 1.36 15.50
N LEU A 162 -16.14 1.60 15.19
CA LEU A 162 -17.13 2.13 16.13
C LEU A 162 -17.97 1.02 16.80
N GLY A 163 -17.57 -0.24 16.58
CA GLY A 163 -18.19 -1.39 17.22
C GLY A 163 -19.41 -1.94 16.47
N ILE A 164 -20.27 -2.63 17.22
CA ILE A 164 -21.43 -3.34 16.69
C ILE A 164 -22.69 -2.54 17.00
N VAL A 165 -23.52 -2.34 15.99
CA VAL A 165 -24.86 -1.75 16.13
C VAL A 165 -25.90 -2.82 15.83
N HIS A 166 -26.89 -2.95 16.71
CA HIS A 166 -27.99 -3.89 16.48
C HIS A 166 -28.80 -3.51 15.24
N ASP A 167 -29.26 -4.51 14.51
CA ASP A 167 -30.05 -4.38 13.28
C ASP A 167 -31.51 -3.99 13.53
N HIS A 168 -31.71 -2.88 14.23
CA HIS A 168 -32.96 -2.19 14.41
C HIS A 168 -32.90 -0.78 13.80
N ALA A 169 -33.99 -0.34 13.16
CA ALA A 169 -34.00 0.87 12.34
C ALA A 169 -33.63 2.15 13.12
N GLU A 170 -34.19 2.34 14.31
CA GLU A 170 -33.95 3.57 15.08
C GLU A 170 -32.53 3.63 15.73
N PRO A 171 -32.02 2.59 16.40
CA PRO A 171 -30.64 2.55 16.86
C PRO A 171 -29.63 2.77 15.73
N LEU A 172 -29.82 2.12 14.58
CA LEU A 172 -28.97 2.26 13.42
C LEU A 172 -29.00 3.69 12.85
N LYS A 173 -30.17 4.29 12.73
CA LYS A 173 -30.33 5.69 12.30
C LYS A 173 -29.61 6.66 13.25
N GLN A 174 -29.79 6.47 14.56
CA GLN A 174 -29.16 7.33 15.59
C GLN A 174 -27.62 7.20 15.52
N ALA A 175 -27.12 5.96 15.42
CA ALA A 175 -25.68 5.70 15.28
C ALA A 175 -25.11 6.38 14.02
N LEU A 176 -25.70 6.16 12.86
CA LEU A 176 -25.26 6.77 11.60
C LEU A 176 -25.35 8.30 11.63
N SER A 177 -26.42 8.87 12.20
CA SER A 177 -26.53 10.32 12.36
C SER A 177 -25.44 10.89 13.26
N SER A 178 -25.06 10.18 14.32
CA SER A 178 -23.95 10.58 15.20
C SER A 178 -22.59 10.50 14.49
N ILE A 179 -22.38 9.47 13.68
CA ILE A 179 -21.17 9.27 12.91
C ILE A 179 -21.01 10.35 11.84
N LEU A 180 -22.07 10.71 11.12
CA LEU A 180 -22.05 11.77 10.12
C LEU A 180 -21.56 13.10 10.69
N ARG A 181 -22.02 13.47 11.90
CA ARG A 181 -21.59 14.71 12.58
C ARG A 181 -20.10 14.73 12.94
N LYS A 182 -19.42 13.57 13.00
CA LYS A 182 -17.96 13.50 13.26
C LYS A 182 -17.10 13.79 12.04
N GLY A 183 -17.71 13.94 10.87
CA GLY A 183 -17.04 14.36 9.65
C GLY A 183 -16.06 13.32 9.11
N TYR A 184 -16.46 12.07 8.94
CA TYR A 184 -15.73 11.06 8.18
C TYR A 184 -15.89 11.29 6.67
N ASP A 185 -14.90 10.91 5.89
CA ASP A 185 -14.98 10.93 4.43
C ASP A 185 -15.77 9.72 3.91
N VAL A 186 -15.63 8.59 4.61
CA VAL A 186 -16.27 7.32 4.26
C VAL A 186 -16.85 6.67 5.50
N ILE A 187 -18.06 6.17 5.39
CA ILE A 187 -18.71 5.31 6.39
C ILE A 187 -18.94 3.94 5.75
N ILE A 188 -18.51 2.89 6.44
CA ILE A 188 -18.66 1.50 5.99
C ILE A 188 -19.48 0.75 7.03
N THR A 189 -20.54 0.07 6.59
CA THR A 189 -21.26 -0.88 7.42
C THR A 189 -21.07 -2.29 6.88
N SER A 190 -20.95 -3.29 7.76
CA SER A 190 -20.92 -4.70 7.40
C SER A 190 -22.15 -5.39 7.96
N GLY A 191 -22.95 -6.01 7.10
CA GLY A 191 -24.24 -6.63 7.42
C GLY A 191 -25.46 -5.77 7.05
N ALA A 192 -26.65 -6.31 7.21
CA ALA A 192 -27.98 -5.68 7.00
C ALA A 192 -28.19 -4.99 5.64
N VAL A 193 -27.49 -5.43 4.56
CA VAL A 193 -27.53 -4.79 3.22
C VAL A 193 -28.13 -5.69 2.13
N SER A 194 -28.41 -6.96 2.42
CA SER A 194 -28.94 -7.95 1.47
C SER A 194 -30.43 -7.69 1.13
N ALA A 195 -31.11 -8.57 0.43
CA ALA A 195 -32.53 -8.43 0.05
C ALA A 195 -33.47 -9.12 1.04
N GLY A 196 -33.02 -9.42 2.25
CA GLY A 196 -33.78 -10.10 3.29
C GLY A 196 -34.71 -9.17 4.07
N ARG A 197 -35.57 -9.78 4.88
CA ARG A 197 -36.57 -9.08 5.72
C ARG A 197 -35.96 -8.13 6.76
N PHE A 198 -34.64 -8.32 7.06
CA PHE A 198 -33.89 -7.56 8.06
C PHE A 198 -32.87 -6.58 7.45
N ASP A 199 -32.94 -6.33 6.15
CA ASP A 199 -32.00 -5.44 5.47
C ASP A 199 -32.41 -3.99 5.61
N LEU A 200 -32.04 -3.41 6.72
CA LEU A 200 -32.47 -2.08 7.14
C LEU A 200 -31.64 -0.94 6.53
N ILE A 201 -30.39 -1.22 6.11
CA ILE A 201 -29.46 -0.19 5.62
C ILE A 201 -30.06 0.67 4.51
N PRO A 202 -30.63 0.10 3.41
CA PRO A 202 -31.17 0.92 2.33
C PRO A 202 -32.30 1.86 2.77
N ALA A 203 -33.13 1.41 3.73
CA ALA A 203 -34.23 2.22 4.26
C ALA A 203 -33.73 3.32 5.20
N VAL A 204 -32.74 3.00 6.05
CA VAL A 204 -32.21 3.95 7.04
C VAL A 204 -31.45 5.08 6.36
N ILE A 205 -30.56 4.77 5.39
CA ILE A 205 -29.77 5.81 4.70
C ILE A 205 -30.66 6.78 3.89
N ARG A 206 -31.77 6.29 3.29
CA ARG A 206 -32.74 7.18 2.63
C ARG A 206 -33.36 8.18 3.60
N ARG A 207 -33.59 7.79 4.88
CA ARG A 207 -34.08 8.72 5.93
C ARG A 207 -33.00 9.73 6.36
N LEU A 208 -31.76 9.50 5.98
CA LEU A 208 -30.61 10.42 6.18
C LEU A 208 -30.31 11.27 4.94
N ASN A 209 -31.24 11.40 4.02
CA ASN A 209 -31.14 12.13 2.76
C ASN A 209 -29.99 11.64 1.87
N ALA A 210 -29.63 10.35 1.96
CA ALA A 210 -28.62 9.77 1.12
C ALA A 210 -29.09 9.61 -0.34
N ARG A 211 -28.27 9.99 -1.27
CA ARG A 211 -28.41 9.65 -2.68
C ARG A 211 -27.81 8.26 -2.92
N VAL A 212 -28.63 7.24 -3.06
CA VAL A 212 -28.18 5.91 -3.43
C VAL A 212 -27.70 5.93 -4.87
N VAL A 213 -26.41 5.66 -5.10
CA VAL A 213 -25.79 5.62 -6.42
C VAL A 213 -26.01 4.26 -7.05
N PHE A 214 -25.73 3.19 -6.29
CA PHE A 214 -26.11 1.83 -6.69
C PHE A 214 -26.42 0.96 -5.47
N HIS A 215 -27.25 -0.03 -5.68
CA HIS A 215 -27.52 -1.12 -4.75
C HIS A 215 -27.70 -2.39 -5.57
N LYS A 216 -26.90 -3.40 -5.25
CA LYS A 216 -26.71 -4.64 -6.00
C LYS A 216 -25.94 -4.41 -7.31
N VAL A 217 -24.87 -5.16 -7.46
CA VAL A 217 -24.01 -5.18 -8.65
C VAL A 217 -23.91 -6.60 -9.19
N ALA A 218 -23.62 -6.72 -10.46
CA ALA A 218 -23.47 -8.03 -11.12
C ALA A 218 -22.12 -8.67 -10.80
N MET A 219 -21.80 -8.85 -9.50
CA MET A 219 -20.59 -9.49 -9.01
C MET A 219 -20.89 -10.63 -8.01
N ARG A 220 -20.01 -11.59 -7.92
CA ARG A 220 -20.06 -12.74 -7.01
C ARG A 220 -18.67 -13.10 -6.46
N PRO A 221 -18.48 -13.16 -5.10
CA PRO A 221 -19.43 -12.75 -4.06
C PRO A 221 -19.57 -11.23 -4.00
N GLY A 222 -20.58 -10.73 -3.29
CA GLY A 222 -20.73 -9.29 -3.05
C GLY A 222 -21.89 -8.63 -3.77
N HIS A 223 -22.72 -9.39 -4.50
CA HIS A 223 -23.91 -8.87 -5.21
C HIS A 223 -24.70 -7.78 -4.44
N PRO A 224 -25.01 -7.90 -3.13
CA PRO A 224 -25.85 -6.93 -2.44
C PRO A 224 -25.13 -5.65 -1.99
N VAL A 225 -23.90 -5.40 -2.40
CA VAL A 225 -23.19 -4.16 -2.04
C VAL A 225 -24.02 -2.91 -2.39
N LEU A 226 -23.94 -1.91 -1.51
CA LEU A 226 -24.60 -0.63 -1.67
C LEU A 226 -23.58 0.50 -1.60
N PHE A 227 -23.72 1.48 -2.47
CA PHE A 227 -23.00 2.74 -2.41
C PHE A 227 -23.97 3.92 -2.44
N ALA A 228 -23.78 4.87 -1.54
CA ALA A 228 -24.53 6.10 -1.47
C ALA A 228 -23.66 7.28 -1.10
N GLN A 229 -24.14 8.48 -1.42
CA GLN A 229 -23.56 9.76 -1.03
C GLN A 229 -24.50 10.46 -0.08
N ILE A 230 -23.99 10.94 1.05
CA ILE A 230 -24.77 11.66 2.06
C ILE A 230 -24.22 13.09 2.14
N LEU A 231 -25.08 14.05 1.84
CA LEU A 231 -24.75 15.46 1.94
C LEU A 231 -25.08 15.95 3.37
N ASP A 232 -24.09 16.43 4.07
CA ASP A 232 -24.31 17.13 5.33
C ASP A 232 -24.72 18.58 5.04
N SER A 233 -26.01 18.85 5.15
CA SER A 233 -26.59 20.18 4.95
C SER A 233 -26.43 21.10 6.17
N SER A 234 -25.75 20.68 7.23
CA SER A 234 -25.65 21.41 8.50
C SER A 234 -24.54 22.49 8.52
N SER A 235 -23.84 22.75 7.42
CA SER A 235 -22.87 23.84 7.37
C SER A 235 -23.58 25.21 7.33
N SER A 236 -23.57 25.91 8.47
CA SER A 236 -24.21 27.22 8.69
C SER A 236 -23.53 28.41 8.00
N ASP A 237 -22.41 28.21 7.30
CA ASP A 237 -21.53 29.29 6.84
C ASP A 237 -21.40 29.44 5.32
N GLY A 238 -22.42 29.01 4.54
CA GLY A 238 -22.38 29.16 3.08
C GLY A 238 -21.31 28.33 2.35
N GLN A 239 -20.62 27.48 3.07
CA GLN A 239 -19.70 26.48 2.48
C GLN A 239 -20.51 25.33 1.87
N PRO A 240 -20.10 24.79 0.72
CA PRO A 240 -20.76 23.61 0.17
C PRO A 240 -20.77 22.49 1.21
N GLY A 241 -21.95 21.91 1.46
CA GLY A 241 -22.12 20.82 2.42
C GLY A 241 -21.11 19.70 2.17
N ARG A 242 -20.55 19.14 3.26
CA ARG A 242 -19.59 18.03 3.17
C ARG A 242 -20.30 16.79 2.64
N GLU A 243 -19.71 16.17 1.61
CA GLU A 243 -20.18 14.89 1.11
C GLU A 243 -19.44 13.75 1.84
N THR A 244 -20.20 12.80 2.38
CA THR A 244 -19.70 11.57 2.98
C THR A 244 -20.11 10.39 2.10
N ALA A 245 -19.15 9.57 1.69
CA ALA A 245 -19.41 8.32 0.99
C ALA A 245 -19.89 7.26 2.00
N PHE A 246 -20.91 6.50 1.62
CA PHE A 246 -21.43 5.41 2.42
C PHE A 246 -21.38 4.10 1.64
N PHE A 247 -20.77 3.08 2.23
CA PHE A 247 -20.74 1.72 1.70
C PHE A 247 -21.44 0.76 2.66
N GLY A 248 -22.45 0.05 2.15
CA GLY A 248 -23.06 -1.09 2.83
C GLY A 248 -22.50 -2.39 2.26
N LEU A 249 -21.78 -3.15 3.08
CA LEU A 249 -21.16 -4.40 2.69
C LEU A 249 -21.94 -5.62 3.22
N PRO A 250 -21.87 -6.77 2.53
CA PRO A 250 -22.49 -8.00 2.99
C PRO A 250 -21.98 -8.48 4.35
N GLY A 251 -22.81 -9.19 5.12
CA GLY A 251 -22.40 -9.82 6.38
C GLY A 251 -21.47 -11.03 6.21
N ASN A 252 -21.55 -11.76 5.09
CA ASN A 252 -20.66 -12.88 4.81
C ASN A 252 -19.21 -12.39 4.63
N PRO A 253 -18.21 -12.91 5.39
CA PRO A 253 -16.86 -12.35 5.46
C PRO A 253 -16.14 -12.24 4.11
N VAL A 254 -16.14 -13.30 3.31
CA VAL A 254 -15.47 -13.27 1.99
C VAL A 254 -16.19 -12.36 1.00
N ALA A 255 -17.51 -12.22 1.12
CA ALA A 255 -18.27 -11.27 0.31
C ALA A 255 -17.98 -9.82 0.74
N SER A 256 -17.85 -9.57 2.03
CA SER A 256 -17.43 -8.27 2.56
C SER A 256 -16.03 -7.90 2.08
N ALA A 257 -15.10 -8.85 2.13
CA ALA A 257 -13.73 -8.69 1.64
C ALA A 257 -13.67 -8.39 0.12
N ALA A 258 -14.46 -9.09 -0.69
CA ALA A 258 -14.56 -8.80 -2.12
C ALA A 258 -15.11 -7.39 -2.38
N CYS A 259 -16.17 -6.98 -1.67
CA CYS A 259 -16.73 -5.63 -1.80
C CYS A 259 -15.73 -4.56 -1.33
N LEU A 260 -15.00 -4.81 -0.24
CA LEU A 260 -13.91 -3.94 0.18
C LEU A 260 -12.90 -3.76 -0.96
N ARG A 261 -12.39 -4.87 -1.50
CA ARG A 261 -11.34 -4.86 -2.52
C ARG A 261 -11.76 -4.18 -3.82
N PHE A 262 -12.97 -4.48 -4.31
CA PHE A 262 -13.41 -4.06 -5.65
C PHE A 262 -14.39 -2.88 -5.68
N SER A 263 -14.82 -2.38 -4.52
CA SER A 263 -15.68 -1.20 -4.46
C SER A 263 -15.12 -0.10 -3.56
N VAL A 264 -14.67 -0.44 -2.35
CA VAL A 264 -14.20 0.57 -1.38
C VAL A 264 -12.78 1.03 -1.66
N LEU A 265 -11.82 0.09 -1.86
CA LEU A 265 -10.42 0.46 -2.08
C LEU A 265 -10.20 1.32 -3.34
N PRO A 266 -10.86 1.07 -4.49
CA PRO A 266 -10.81 1.98 -5.63
C PRO A 266 -11.30 3.40 -5.31
N TYR A 267 -12.36 3.52 -4.49
CA TYR A 267 -12.84 4.83 -4.04
C TYR A 267 -11.85 5.53 -3.09
N LEU A 268 -11.23 4.80 -2.18
CA LEU A 268 -10.19 5.36 -1.32
C LEU A 268 -8.97 5.84 -2.12
N LYS A 269 -8.55 5.08 -3.12
CA LYS A 269 -7.49 5.51 -4.05
C LYS A 269 -7.87 6.79 -4.79
N TYR A 270 -9.11 6.88 -5.26
CA TYR A 270 -9.63 8.11 -5.85
C TYR A 270 -9.55 9.31 -4.91
N LEU A 271 -9.94 9.15 -3.62
CA LEU A 271 -9.80 10.22 -2.62
C LEU A 271 -8.35 10.62 -2.35
N GLN A 272 -7.41 9.70 -2.55
CA GLN A 272 -5.97 9.91 -2.38
C GLN A 272 -5.28 10.36 -3.68
N LEU A 273 -6.03 10.63 -4.74
CA LEU A 273 -5.53 10.96 -6.09
C LEU A 273 -4.64 9.86 -6.69
N GLN A 274 -4.81 8.62 -6.26
CA GLN A 274 -4.11 7.46 -6.79
C GLN A 274 -4.91 6.80 -7.92
N ARG A 275 -4.21 6.12 -8.82
CA ARG A 275 -4.86 5.30 -9.85
C ARG A 275 -5.42 4.01 -9.24
N PRO A 276 -6.54 3.50 -9.74
CA PRO A 276 -6.99 2.14 -9.44
C PRO A 276 -5.92 1.12 -9.82
N ASP A 277 -5.96 -0.05 -9.17
CA ASP A 277 -5.07 -1.14 -9.57
C ASP A 277 -5.49 -1.71 -10.92
N ASP A 278 -4.53 -1.83 -11.82
CA ASP A 278 -4.67 -2.65 -13.01
C ASP A 278 -4.45 -4.12 -12.64
N PRO A 279 -5.15 -5.06 -13.30
CA PRO A 279 -4.91 -6.48 -13.10
C PRO A 279 -3.50 -6.87 -13.57
N SER A 280 -2.88 -7.77 -12.83
CA SER A 280 -1.76 -8.56 -13.34
C SER A 280 -2.28 -9.87 -13.93
N HIS A 281 -1.47 -10.55 -14.74
CA HIS A 281 -1.87 -11.79 -15.38
C HIS A 281 -1.09 -12.98 -14.83
N ALA A 282 -1.76 -14.11 -14.66
CA ALA A 282 -1.15 -15.35 -14.20
C ALA A 282 -1.71 -16.57 -14.91
N TYR A 283 -0.88 -17.61 -15.04
CA TYR A 283 -1.33 -18.92 -15.56
C TYR A 283 -2.02 -19.72 -14.47
N LEU A 284 -3.21 -20.22 -14.76
CA LEU A 284 -4.01 -21.00 -13.82
C LEU A 284 -3.43 -22.40 -13.68
N LEU A 285 -3.14 -22.81 -12.44
CA LEU A 285 -2.67 -24.16 -12.11
C LEU A 285 -3.83 -25.15 -12.01
N PRO A 286 -3.59 -26.45 -12.32
CA PRO A 286 -4.57 -27.49 -12.07
C PRO A 286 -4.87 -27.64 -10.57
N PRO A 287 -6.02 -28.27 -10.21
CA PRO A 287 -6.29 -28.71 -8.83
C PRO A 287 -5.25 -29.74 -8.34
N ASP A 288 -5.06 -29.85 -7.01
CA ASP A 288 -4.04 -30.75 -6.42
C ASP A 288 -4.31 -32.25 -6.67
N ASP A 289 -5.56 -32.60 -6.86
CA ASP A 289 -6.08 -33.97 -7.00
C ASP A 289 -6.03 -34.49 -8.45
N VAL A 290 -5.64 -33.64 -9.39
CA VAL A 290 -5.45 -34.06 -10.78
C VAL A 290 -3.98 -34.43 -10.96
N GLU A 291 -3.68 -35.71 -10.92
CA GLU A 291 -2.40 -36.23 -11.43
C GLU A 291 -2.23 -35.72 -12.87
N THR A 292 -1.08 -35.11 -13.15
CA THR A 292 -0.69 -34.68 -14.51
C THR A 292 -0.56 -35.94 -15.39
N SER A 293 -1.70 -36.47 -15.82
CA SER A 293 -1.72 -37.52 -16.79
C SER A 293 -1.17 -36.98 -18.11
N THR A 294 -0.40 -37.78 -18.79
CA THR A 294 0.29 -37.48 -20.05
C THR A 294 -0.65 -37.17 -21.25
N THR A 295 -1.93 -36.94 -20.99
CA THR A 295 -2.90 -36.52 -21.99
C THR A 295 -2.87 -35.01 -22.20
N LYS A 296 -2.84 -34.60 -23.48
CA LYS A 296 -2.74 -33.19 -23.93
C LYS A 296 -3.95 -32.29 -23.57
N GLU A 297 -4.89 -32.73 -22.76
CA GLU A 297 -6.08 -31.97 -22.40
C GLU A 297 -5.84 -31.17 -21.13
N HIS A 298 -6.08 -29.86 -21.20
CA HIS A 298 -6.07 -28.99 -20.04
C HIS A 298 -7.29 -29.27 -19.14
N PRO A 299 -7.13 -29.80 -17.93
CA PRO A 299 -8.26 -30.14 -17.08
C PRO A 299 -9.06 -28.90 -16.68
N VAL A 300 -10.37 -29.05 -16.60
CA VAL A 300 -11.28 -28.01 -16.10
C VAL A 300 -11.01 -27.80 -14.62
N VAL A 301 -10.72 -26.55 -14.25
CA VAL A 301 -10.44 -26.13 -12.88
C VAL A 301 -11.72 -25.71 -12.16
N SER A 302 -12.60 -25.01 -12.86
CA SER A 302 -13.88 -24.54 -12.28
C SER A 302 -14.87 -24.16 -13.38
N THR A 303 -16.17 -24.22 -13.04
CA THR A 303 -17.27 -23.80 -13.91
C THR A 303 -18.09 -22.68 -13.27
N PHE A 304 -18.69 -21.84 -14.10
CA PHE A 304 -19.42 -20.63 -13.68
C PHE A 304 -20.72 -20.48 -14.52
N ARG A 305 -21.66 -19.69 -14.02
CA ARG A 305 -22.89 -19.42 -14.79
C ARG A 305 -22.70 -18.41 -15.92
N GLY A 306 -21.61 -17.61 -15.87
CA GLY A 306 -21.34 -16.59 -16.87
C GLY A 306 -22.26 -15.35 -16.82
N ASP A 307 -23.15 -15.26 -15.85
CA ASP A 307 -24.15 -14.17 -15.71
C ASP A 307 -23.61 -12.93 -14.99
N MET A 308 -22.51 -13.09 -14.25
CA MET A 308 -21.89 -12.04 -13.42
C MET A 308 -20.37 -12.15 -13.48
N ASP A 309 -19.69 -11.07 -13.12
CA ASP A 309 -18.26 -11.12 -12.78
C ASP A 309 -18.06 -11.91 -11.48
N VAL A 310 -17.07 -12.80 -11.47
CA VAL A 310 -16.80 -13.65 -10.32
C VAL A 310 -15.40 -13.40 -9.79
N PHE A 311 -15.31 -13.15 -8.50
CA PHE A 311 -14.04 -12.95 -7.79
C PHE A 311 -13.77 -14.12 -6.86
N ARG A 312 -12.63 -14.76 -7.02
CA ARG A 312 -12.25 -15.95 -6.24
C ARG A 312 -10.95 -15.72 -5.51
N PRO A 313 -10.90 -15.98 -4.20
CA PRO A 313 -9.64 -16.02 -3.48
C PRO A 313 -8.72 -17.07 -4.09
N ALA A 314 -7.45 -16.72 -4.24
CA ALA A 314 -6.46 -17.57 -4.89
C ALA A 314 -5.07 -17.37 -4.27
N LEU A 315 -4.15 -18.27 -4.59
CA LEU A 315 -2.77 -18.22 -4.16
C LEU A 315 -1.85 -18.06 -5.36
N VAL A 316 -1.22 -16.90 -5.48
CA VAL A 316 -0.12 -16.66 -6.43
C VAL A 316 1.14 -17.32 -5.91
N ARG A 317 1.82 -18.05 -6.78
CA ARG A 317 3.16 -18.61 -6.57
C ARG A 317 4.10 -18.10 -7.65
N GLY A 318 5.26 -17.58 -7.24
CA GLY A 318 6.35 -17.32 -8.17
C GLY A 318 7.01 -18.64 -8.54
N SER A 319 7.14 -18.92 -9.85
CA SER A 319 8.01 -19.97 -10.34
C SER A 319 8.91 -19.39 -11.42
N SER A 320 10.06 -20.00 -11.68
CA SER A 320 11.11 -19.52 -12.57
C SER A 320 10.57 -19.09 -13.96
N GLY A 321 10.30 -17.80 -14.10
CA GLY A 321 9.94 -17.15 -15.36
C GLY A 321 8.44 -16.87 -15.57
N HIS A 322 7.52 -17.43 -14.79
CA HIS A 322 6.07 -17.20 -14.97
C HIS A 322 5.35 -17.00 -13.63
N VAL A 323 4.36 -16.12 -13.64
CA VAL A 323 3.44 -15.96 -12.51
C VAL A 323 2.37 -17.04 -12.65
N GLN A 324 2.22 -17.88 -11.62
CA GLN A 324 1.24 -18.94 -11.57
C GLN A 324 0.26 -18.68 -10.43
N VAL A 325 -1.00 -19.06 -10.63
CA VAL A 325 -2.04 -18.87 -9.63
C VAL A 325 -2.86 -20.14 -9.46
N LYS A 326 -3.20 -20.45 -8.21
CA LYS A 326 -4.02 -21.58 -7.83
C LYS A 326 -5.31 -21.12 -7.19
N LEU A 327 -6.47 -21.60 -7.69
CA LEU A 327 -7.74 -21.37 -7.02
C LEU A 327 -7.79 -22.08 -5.67
N ILE A 328 -8.28 -21.36 -4.65
CA ILE A 328 -8.59 -21.98 -3.37
C ILE A 328 -9.86 -22.80 -3.52
N GLN A 329 -9.74 -24.11 -3.26
CA GLN A 329 -10.84 -25.07 -3.27
C GLN A 329 -11.73 -24.94 -2.02
N ASP A 330 -12.90 -25.56 -2.03
CA ASP A 330 -13.88 -25.56 -0.90
C ASP A 330 -14.25 -24.16 -0.38
N HIS A 331 -14.35 -23.19 -1.27
CA HIS A 331 -14.69 -21.83 -0.89
C HIS A 331 -16.21 -21.61 -0.90
N SER A 332 -16.67 -20.79 0.05
CA SER A 332 -17.99 -20.15 0.00
C SER A 332 -17.90 -18.75 0.61
N PRO A 333 -18.85 -17.86 0.34
CA PRO A 333 -18.81 -16.48 0.87
C PRO A 333 -18.73 -16.38 2.40
N GLY A 334 -19.16 -17.41 3.12
CA GLY A 334 -19.12 -17.48 4.59
C GLY A 334 -17.93 -18.28 5.16
N LYS A 335 -17.14 -18.98 4.33
CA LYS A 335 -16.00 -19.79 4.80
C LYS A 335 -14.73 -18.97 4.88
N ILE A 336 -14.23 -18.72 6.08
CA ILE A 336 -13.04 -17.90 6.34
C ILE A 336 -11.74 -18.70 6.14
N LYS A 337 -11.70 -19.99 6.57
CA LYS A 337 -10.49 -20.80 6.52
C LYS A 337 -9.82 -20.86 5.15
N PRO A 338 -10.53 -21.07 4.03
CA PRO A 338 -9.92 -21.00 2.70
C PRO A 338 -9.34 -19.63 2.37
N PHE A 339 -9.98 -18.55 2.83
CA PHE A 339 -9.52 -17.18 2.60
C PHE A 339 -8.19 -16.89 3.30
N LEU A 340 -7.91 -17.52 4.45
CA LEU A 340 -6.65 -17.37 5.19
C LEU A 340 -5.41 -17.72 4.35
N HIS A 341 -5.56 -18.64 3.41
CA HIS A 341 -4.46 -19.12 2.56
C HIS A 341 -4.35 -18.40 1.22
N SER A 342 -5.18 -17.39 0.98
CA SER A 342 -5.14 -16.58 -0.23
C SER A 342 -4.21 -15.37 -0.08
N ASN A 343 -3.58 -14.97 -1.17
CA ASN A 343 -2.81 -13.72 -1.25
C ASN A 343 -3.22 -12.85 -2.45
N CYS A 344 -4.18 -13.32 -3.23
CA CYS A 344 -4.74 -12.59 -4.36
C CYS A 344 -6.20 -12.98 -4.62
N TRP A 345 -6.81 -12.22 -5.52
CA TRP A 345 -8.11 -12.52 -6.12
C TRP A 345 -7.93 -12.81 -7.59
N ILE A 346 -8.60 -13.85 -8.11
CA ILE A 346 -8.80 -14.03 -9.55
C ILE A 346 -10.12 -13.34 -9.93
N HIS A 347 -10.10 -12.57 -11.00
CA HIS A 347 -11.28 -12.02 -11.63
C HIS A 347 -11.67 -12.89 -12.84
N ILE A 348 -12.83 -13.48 -12.80
CA ILE A 348 -13.44 -14.22 -13.88
C ILE A 348 -14.52 -13.32 -14.48
N HIS A 349 -14.30 -12.89 -15.71
CA HIS A 349 -15.17 -11.95 -16.39
C HIS A 349 -16.52 -12.56 -16.72
N ARG A 350 -17.53 -11.72 -16.71
CA ARG A 350 -18.85 -12.08 -17.21
C ARG A 350 -18.75 -12.66 -18.61
N GLY A 351 -19.49 -13.74 -18.88
CA GLY A 351 -19.44 -14.49 -20.14
C GLY A 351 -18.53 -15.73 -20.08
N VAL A 352 -17.60 -15.80 -19.13
CA VAL A 352 -16.77 -17.00 -18.92
C VAL A 352 -17.57 -18.05 -18.16
N SER A 353 -17.75 -19.21 -18.75
CA SER A 353 -18.45 -20.34 -18.15
C SER A 353 -17.53 -21.42 -17.59
N GLU A 354 -16.29 -21.45 -18.01
CA GLU A 354 -15.32 -22.49 -17.66
C GLU A 354 -13.90 -21.91 -17.60
N LEU A 355 -13.09 -22.37 -16.66
CA LEU A 355 -11.65 -22.14 -16.59
C LEU A 355 -10.91 -23.47 -16.63
N LYS A 356 -9.84 -23.53 -17.44
CA LYS A 356 -8.96 -24.68 -17.60
C LYS A 356 -7.57 -24.40 -17.07
N ALA A 357 -6.86 -25.44 -16.68
CA ALA A 357 -5.45 -25.31 -16.35
C ALA A 357 -4.67 -24.77 -17.55
N GLY A 358 -3.79 -23.80 -17.32
CA GLY A 358 -3.05 -23.11 -18.37
C GLY A 358 -3.72 -21.83 -18.89
N ASP A 359 -5.00 -21.58 -18.57
CA ASP A 359 -5.65 -20.31 -18.93
C ASP A 359 -4.92 -19.12 -18.27
N ILE A 360 -4.87 -18.00 -18.98
CA ILE A 360 -4.40 -16.74 -18.43
C ILE A 360 -5.59 -16.04 -17.77
N VAL A 361 -5.43 -15.69 -16.51
CA VAL A 361 -6.47 -15.04 -15.72
C VAL A 361 -5.98 -13.73 -15.12
N ASP A 362 -6.90 -12.81 -14.94
CA ASP A 362 -6.64 -11.55 -14.23
C ASP A 362 -6.55 -11.79 -12.75
N ILE A 363 -5.49 -11.27 -12.14
CA ILE A 363 -5.26 -11.35 -10.70
C ILE A 363 -5.09 -9.96 -10.10
N TYR A 364 -5.59 -9.81 -8.88
CA TYR A 364 -5.42 -8.62 -8.05
C TYR A 364 -4.82 -9.01 -6.71
N PRO A 365 -3.91 -8.23 -6.12
CA PRO A 365 -3.44 -8.47 -4.75
C PRO A 365 -4.62 -8.42 -3.77
N SER A 366 -4.48 -9.09 -2.62
CA SER A 366 -5.57 -9.16 -1.62
C SER A 366 -5.91 -7.79 -1.03
N HIS A 367 -4.95 -6.87 -1.01
CA HIS A 367 -5.06 -5.50 -0.50
C HIS A 367 -4.05 -4.57 -1.17
#